data_911365c5f13e16e5f0db9bc0b3fbf442
#
_entry.id   911365c5f13e16e5f0db9bc0b3fbf442
#
_cell.length_a   1.000
_cell.length_b   1.000
_cell.length_c   1.000
_cell.angle_alpha   90.00
_cell.angle_beta   90.00
_cell.angle_gamma   90.00
#
_symmetry.space_group_name_H-M   'P 1'
#
loop_
_entity.id
_entity.type
_entity.pdbx_description
1 polymer ?
#
loop_
_entity_poly.entity_id
_entity_poly.type
_entity_poly.pdbx_seq_one_letter_code
_entity_poly.pdbx_strand_id
1 'polypeptide(L)'
;MQSDLSEMPSSFRAALEAALARPAALDPRHVENVRALRGLRPRGDHPRASSAVAAFDTPHSMATPGVAVVDVSGPLSQRAWSCWMWEGDGYDAIRLRMSRALGDPNVRSIVLRIDSPGGEVAGLNEAVRAMRAEASAAGKPVVVYVDELAASAAYAIATVGDEIVTPESGCLGSIGVILAITKRDRANEAAGLSTFVVTSGARKADGHPFVAATKEEIAAFQSEVDALAQMFGALVAERRGGDAARWLGLEAACFYGNEAVANGLADRVGGFEVAVQRAQELAAEKRSAGRVPAKRGEKTMSKLMTIAAIMGLAVDTTASEDELAAQISAEAHKREAARRELLKITGAEDDESALGTVKGWKVGASHAAELEATVKRLAEEQERAEREQLIKSMRASGQLSAAMEAELVPTMSLPQLRAFAKTAQPIVPVGKKHTEPTTPTVGATGGRVVGPDGRTYEQLSNAERKALQRDNPELFKAMREDAQSGR
;
A
#
# COMPACT_ATOMS: atom_id res chain seq x y z
N MET A 1 26.58 12.58 -24.33
CA MET A 1 27.18 11.53 -23.48
C MET A 1 26.02 10.70 -22.91
N GLN A 2 25.68 9.63 -23.60
CA GLN A 2 24.68 8.67 -23.14
C GLN A 2 25.38 7.77 -22.11
N SER A 3 25.13 8.01 -20.83
CA SER A 3 25.54 7.08 -19.77
C SER A 3 24.59 5.89 -19.78
N ASP A 4 25.18 4.75 -19.93
CA ASP A 4 24.54 3.46 -20.16
C ASP A 4 23.73 3.02 -18.91
N LEU A 5 22.42 3.05 -19.00
CA LEU A 5 21.50 2.50 -17.98
C LEU A 5 21.63 0.96 -17.84
N SER A 6 22.46 0.32 -18.69
CA SER A 6 22.67 -1.12 -18.68
C SER A 6 23.41 -1.61 -17.45
N GLU A 7 24.18 -0.76 -16.76
CA GLU A 7 24.96 -1.13 -15.56
C GLU A 7 24.13 -1.07 -14.24
N MET A 8 22.88 -0.61 -14.28
CA MET A 8 22.03 -0.61 -13.08
C MET A 8 21.39 -1.97 -12.86
N PRO A 9 21.27 -2.44 -11.59
CA PRO A 9 20.52 -3.65 -11.27
C PRO A 9 19.11 -3.60 -11.88
N SER A 10 18.68 -4.70 -12.48
CA SER A 10 17.39 -4.79 -13.19
C SER A 10 16.19 -4.47 -12.27
N SER A 11 16.29 -4.80 -10.99
CA SER A 11 15.31 -4.48 -9.97
C SER A 11 15.18 -2.98 -9.69
N PHE A 12 16.31 -2.24 -9.74
CA PHE A 12 16.31 -0.80 -9.55
C PHE A 12 15.73 -0.05 -10.76
N ARG A 13 16.09 -0.51 -11.96
CA ARG A 13 15.54 0.04 -13.21
C ARG A 13 14.03 -0.13 -13.28
N ALA A 14 13.53 -1.31 -12.93
CA ALA A 14 12.10 -1.61 -12.87
C ALA A 14 11.38 -0.76 -11.79
N ALA A 15 11.99 -0.55 -10.63
CA ALA A 15 11.41 0.28 -9.56
C ALA A 15 11.38 1.76 -9.96
N LEU A 16 12.41 2.28 -10.62
CA LEU A 16 12.46 3.65 -11.12
C LEU A 16 11.45 3.87 -12.25
N GLU A 17 11.33 2.91 -13.17
CA GLU A 17 10.34 2.94 -14.26
C GLU A 17 8.91 2.84 -13.72
N ALA A 18 8.69 2.02 -12.70
CA ALA A 18 7.39 1.92 -12.03
C ALA A 18 7.02 3.20 -11.24
N ALA A 19 7.99 3.83 -10.58
CA ALA A 19 7.78 5.09 -9.88
C ALA A 19 7.45 6.24 -10.84
N LEU A 20 8.05 6.25 -12.03
CA LEU A 20 7.80 7.26 -13.06
C LEU A 20 6.52 7.01 -13.88
N ALA A 21 5.97 5.80 -13.82
CA ALA A 21 4.72 5.42 -14.48
C ALA A 21 3.48 5.64 -13.59
N ARG A 22 3.64 6.04 -12.32
CA ARG A 22 2.51 6.36 -11.46
C ARG A 22 2.01 7.77 -11.75
N PRO A 23 0.68 8.03 -11.66
CA PRO A 23 0.14 9.38 -11.70
C PRO A 23 0.85 10.24 -10.66
N ALA A 24 1.56 11.26 -11.12
CA ALA A 24 2.35 12.12 -10.25
C ALA A 24 1.86 13.56 -10.39
N ALA A 25 1.69 14.20 -9.25
CA ALA A 25 1.49 15.62 -9.14
C ALA A 25 2.88 16.30 -8.99
N LEU A 26 3.72 16.23 -10.03
CA LEU A 26 5.05 16.86 -10.10
C LEU A 26 5.02 18.08 -11.00
N ASP A 27 5.70 19.14 -10.60
CA ASP A 27 5.94 20.27 -11.49
C ASP A 27 6.78 19.81 -12.69
N PRO A 28 6.34 20.04 -13.95
CA PRO A 28 7.06 19.61 -15.16
C PRO A 28 8.51 20.10 -15.24
N ARG A 29 8.82 21.27 -14.70
CA ARG A 29 10.18 21.84 -14.65
C ARG A 29 11.13 20.98 -13.80
N HIS A 30 10.61 20.29 -12.78
CA HIS A 30 11.39 19.38 -11.94
C HIS A 30 11.49 17.99 -12.53
N VAL A 31 10.56 17.58 -13.40
CA VAL A 31 10.68 16.32 -14.17
C VAL A 31 11.93 16.32 -15.04
N GLU A 32 12.25 17.46 -15.69
CA GLU A 32 13.49 17.61 -16.47
C GLU A 32 14.74 17.59 -15.56
N ASN A 33 14.70 18.20 -14.38
CA ASN A 33 15.79 18.11 -13.41
C ASN A 33 15.99 16.67 -12.91
N VAL A 34 14.93 15.93 -12.63
CA VAL A 34 15.00 14.50 -12.30
C VAL A 34 15.55 13.68 -13.48
N ARG A 35 15.20 14.04 -14.72
CA ARG A 35 15.78 13.42 -15.93
C ARG A 35 17.26 13.79 -16.13
N ALA A 36 17.64 15.04 -15.89
CA ALA A 36 19.04 15.51 -15.98
C ALA A 36 19.94 14.80 -14.95
N LEU A 37 19.41 14.55 -13.76
CA LEU A 37 20.10 13.83 -12.69
C LEU A 37 20.34 12.35 -13.01
N ARG A 38 19.61 11.75 -13.98
CA ARG A 38 19.91 10.40 -14.51
C ARG A 38 21.30 10.29 -15.14
N GLY A 39 21.95 11.40 -15.49
CA GLY A 39 23.29 11.45 -16.06
C GLY A 39 24.43 11.64 -15.05
N LEU A 40 24.15 11.82 -13.76
CA LEU A 40 25.17 12.04 -12.76
C LEU A 40 25.66 10.69 -12.20
N ARG A 41 26.97 10.42 -12.34
CA ARG A 41 27.62 9.27 -11.68
C ARG A 41 27.71 9.53 -10.18
N PRO A 42 27.49 8.47 -9.34
CA PRO A 42 27.75 8.59 -7.92
C PRO A 42 29.23 8.91 -7.67
N ARG A 43 29.50 9.94 -6.92
CA ARG A 43 30.85 10.19 -6.36
C ARG A 43 30.94 9.51 -5.00
N GLY A 44 31.81 8.51 -4.93
CA GLY A 44 32.53 7.98 -3.76
C GLY A 44 31.78 7.76 -2.44
N ASP A 45 32.18 6.76 -1.73
CA ASP A 45 31.84 6.35 -0.36
C ASP A 45 30.91 7.31 0.43
N HIS A 46 29.60 7.10 0.27
CA HIS A 46 28.62 7.65 1.20
C HIS A 46 28.27 6.57 2.24
N PRO A 47 28.16 6.94 3.52
CA PRO A 47 27.69 6.01 4.53
C PRO A 47 26.35 5.44 4.07
N ARG A 48 26.16 4.13 4.25
CA ARG A 48 24.92 3.43 3.96
C ARG A 48 23.76 4.28 4.45
N ALA A 49 22.86 4.64 3.55
CA ALA A 49 21.64 5.35 3.89
C ALA A 49 21.01 4.67 5.10
N SER A 50 20.99 5.39 6.19
CA SER A 50 20.19 4.97 7.33
C SER A 50 18.76 4.92 6.83
N SER A 51 18.17 3.75 6.94
CA SER A 51 16.85 3.36 6.46
C SER A 51 15.79 4.47 6.57
N ALA A 52 14.68 4.30 5.86
CA ALA A 52 13.43 5.09 6.01
C ALA A 52 13.05 5.39 7.48
N VAL A 53 13.54 4.61 8.44
CA VAL A 53 13.46 4.85 9.89
C VAL A 53 14.02 6.24 10.30
N ALA A 54 15.05 6.77 9.65
CA ALA A 54 15.58 8.11 10.00
C ALA A 54 14.59 9.23 9.63
N ALA A 55 13.80 9.09 8.56
CA ALA A 55 12.76 10.05 8.22
C ALA A 55 11.63 10.12 9.27
N PHE A 56 11.41 9.01 9.98
CA PHE A 56 10.44 8.92 11.07
C PHE A 56 11.01 9.42 12.41
N ASP A 57 12.32 9.42 12.58
CA ASP A 57 12.95 9.67 13.88
C ASP A 57 13.45 11.12 14.06
N THR A 58 13.27 11.98 13.04
CA THR A 58 13.64 13.40 13.15
C THR A 58 12.66 14.11 14.10
N PRO A 59 13.08 14.55 15.28
CA PRO A 59 12.22 15.36 16.14
C PRO A 59 11.95 16.70 15.45
N HIS A 60 10.77 17.27 15.72
CA HIS A 60 10.51 18.65 15.31
C HIS A 60 11.54 19.59 15.94
N SER A 61 12.03 20.53 15.17
CA SER A 61 12.89 21.60 15.72
C SER A 61 12.02 22.73 16.28
N MET A 62 12.60 23.50 17.21
CA MET A 62 11.92 24.68 17.76
C MET A 62 12.52 25.94 17.15
N ALA A 63 11.72 26.70 16.40
CA ALA A 63 12.15 28.02 15.91
C ALA A 63 12.31 29.02 17.06
N THR A 64 11.34 28.99 17.97
CA THR A 64 11.32 29.79 19.21
C THR A 64 10.54 29.01 20.28
N PRO A 65 10.62 29.36 21.57
CA PRO A 65 9.83 28.68 22.58
C PRO A 65 8.33 28.67 22.26
N GLY A 66 7.79 27.47 22.05
CA GLY A 66 6.40 27.23 21.75
C GLY A 66 6.06 27.18 20.27
N VAL A 67 7.00 27.36 19.34
CA VAL A 67 6.78 27.23 17.90
C VAL A 67 7.65 26.08 17.36
N ALA A 68 7.02 24.98 17.04
CA ALA A 68 7.70 23.85 16.40
C ALA A 68 7.81 24.06 14.89
N VAL A 69 8.87 23.55 14.28
CA VAL A 69 9.05 23.51 12.83
C VAL A 69 8.98 22.05 12.36
N VAL A 70 8.16 21.82 11.38
CA VAL A 70 8.05 20.53 10.67
C VAL A 70 8.42 20.76 9.23
N ASP A 71 9.46 20.08 8.77
CA ASP A 71 9.95 20.20 7.40
C ASP A 71 9.22 19.25 6.45
N VAL A 72 9.00 19.73 5.22
CA VAL A 72 8.49 18.97 4.07
C VAL A 72 9.40 19.27 2.89
N SER A 73 10.19 18.32 2.45
CA SER A 73 11.21 18.59 1.43
C SER A 73 11.34 17.50 0.38
N GLY A 74 11.75 17.92 -0.82
CA GLY A 74 12.00 17.02 -1.96
C GLY A 74 10.75 16.37 -2.54
N PRO A 75 10.91 15.36 -3.39
CA PRO A 75 9.79 14.63 -3.99
C PRO A 75 8.98 13.87 -2.94
N LEU A 76 7.65 13.93 -3.05
CA LEU A 76 6.71 13.36 -2.09
C LEU A 76 6.12 12.05 -2.60
N SER A 77 5.91 11.12 -1.68
CA SER A 77 5.27 9.83 -1.96
C SER A 77 4.34 9.41 -0.82
N GLN A 78 3.54 8.37 -1.04
CA GLN A 78 2.65 7.88 0.00
C GLN A 78 3.41 7.44 1.26
N ARG A 79 4.60 6.85 1.08
CA ARG A 79 5.48 6.39 2.17
C ARG A 79 6.87 6.95 1.98
N ALA A 80 7.48 7.40 3.06
CA ALA A 80 8.87 7.83 3.03
C ALA A 80 9.76 6.73 2.45
N TRP A 81 10.67 7.12 1.58
CA TRP A 81 11.63 6.22 0.95
C TRP A 81 13.00 6.86 0.87
N SER A 82 14.01 6.05 0.98
CA SER A 82 15.40 6.47 0.87
C SER A 82 16.14 5.46 -0.01
N CYS A 83 16.91 5.97 -0.96
CA CYS A 83 17.88 5.16 -1.68
C CYS A 83 19.24 5.83 -1.58
N TRP A 84 20.30 5.12 -1.96
CA TRP A 84 21.70 5.60 -1.83
C TRP A 84 22.00 6.96 -2.50
N MET A 85 21.13 7.48 -3.37
CA MET A 85 21.29 8.77 -4.05
C MET A 85 20.22 9.81 -3.69
N TRP A 86 19.06 9.38 -3.14
CA TRP A 86 17.90 10.25 -3.00
C TRP A 86 17.09 9.88 -1.77
N GLU A 87 16.61 10.90 -1.11
CA GLU A 87 15.60 10.78 -0.07
C GLU A 87 14.33 11.46 -0.57
N GLY A 88 13.20 10.77 -0.46
CA GLY A 88 11.87 11.31 -0.72
C GLY A 88 11.09 11.33 0.57
N ASP A 89 10.42 12.45 0.84
CA ASP A 89 9.56 12.56 2.01
C ASP A 89 8.25 11.80 1.78
N GLY A 90 7.69 11.23 2.83
CA GLY A 90 6.44 10.49 2.79
C GLY A 90 5.32 11.22 3.50
N TYR A 91 4.09 11.13 2.97
CA TYR A 91 2.92 11.67 3.65
C TYR A 91 2.74 11.07 5.05
N ASP A 92 3.09 9.80 5.23
CA ASP A 92 3.10 9.10 6.51
C ASP A 92 4.12 9.69 7.49
N ALA A 93 5.34 9.97 7.02
CA ALA A 93 6.41 10.56 7.84
C ALA A 93 6.11 12.02 8.20
N ILE A 94 5.64 12.83 7.24
CA ILE A 94 5.22 14.22 7.48
C ILE A 94 4.13 14.26 8.55
N ARG A 95 3.09 13.44 8.39
CA ARG A 95 2.00 13.36 9.35
C ARG A 95 2.48 12.94 10.74
N LEU A 96 3.38 11.96 10.84
CA LEU A 96 3.93 11.51 12.11
C LEU A 96 4.73 12.61 12.81
N ARG A 97 5.60 13.34 12.08
CA ARG A 97 6.34 14.50 12.63
C ARG A 97 5.38 15.58 13.13
N MET A 98 4.34 15.86 12.34
CA MET A 98 3.31 16.83 12.73
C MET A 98 2.52 16.36 13.95
N SER A 99 2.10 15.09 14.02
CA SER A 99 1.40 14.51 15.19
C SER A 99 2.24 14.59 16.46
N ARG A 100 3.55 14.32 16.37
CA ARG A 100 4.48 14.49 17.52
C ARG A 100 4.55 15.94 17.99
N ALA A 101 4.68 16.89 17.08
CA ALA A 101 4.67 18.31 17.43
C ALA A 101 3.33 18.76 18.03
N LEU A 102 2.21 18.23 17.51
CA LEU A 102 0.89 18.48 18.06
C LEU A 102 0.71 17.88 19.46
N GLY A 103 1.33 16.73 19.74
CA GLY A 103 1.30 16.05 21.06
C GLY A 103 2.21 16.69 22.11
N ASP A 104 3.24 17.45 21.72
CA ASP A 104 4.19 18.05 22.66
C ASP A 104 3.54 19.21 23.45
N PRO A 105 3.46 19.15 24.80
CA PRO A 105 2.88 20.19 25.63
C PRO A 105 3.63 21.55 25.57
N ASN A 106 4.90 21.55 25.17
CA ASN A 106 5.70 22.75 25.00
C ASN A 106 5.42 23.48 23.70
N VAL A 107 4.81 22.79 22.70
CA VAL A 107 4.44 23.36 21.41
C VAL A 107 3.07 24.01 21.51
N ARG A 108 2.94 25.25 21.04
CA ARG A 108 1.70 26.03 21.01
C ARG A 108 1.21 26.28 19.60
N SER A 109 2.12 26.28 18.63
CA SER A 109 1.84 26.43 17.19
C SER A 109 2.92 25.71 16.38
N ILE A 110 2.62 25.46 15.11
CA ILE A 110 3.53 24.78 14.18
C ILE A 110 3.80 25.71 13.00
N VAL A 111 5.04 25.77 12.57
CA VAL A 111 5.42 26.23 11.23
C VAL A 111 5.72 25.00 10.39
N LEU A 112 4.91 24.77 9.36
CA LEU A 112 5.17 23.74 8.36
C LEU A 112 6.00 24.36 7.25
N ARG A 113 7.30 24.04 7.20
CA ARG A 113 8.24 24.59 6.20
C ARG A 113 8.31 23.68 5.00
N ILE A 114 7.98 24.21 3.82
CA ILE A 114 7.82 23.43 2.59
C ILE A 114 8.80 23.91 1.52
N ASP A 115 9.60 22.97 1.02
CA ASP A 115 10.41 23.11 -0.19
C ASP A 115 10.32 21.81 -1.01
N SER A 116 9.30 21.74 -1.87
CA SER A 116 8.96 20.49 -2.57
C SER A 116 8.29 20.75 -3.92
N PRO A 117 8.68 19.98 -4.96
CA PRO A 117 8.00 20.00 -6.26
C PRO A 117 6.67 19.26 -6.30
N GLY A 118 6.27 18.63 -5.20
CA GLY A 118 5.13 17.71 -5.16
C GLY A 118 5.53 16.25 -5.28
N GLY A 119 4.59 15.39 -5.71
CA GLY A 119 4.85 13.95 -5.75
C GLY A 119 3.65 13.11 -6.16
N GLU A 120 3.50 11.94 -5.55
CA GLU A 120 2.45 10.97 -5.88
C GLU A 120 1.05 11.49 -5.48
N VAL A 121 0.03 11.10 -6.28
CA VAL A 121 -1.38 11.38 -5.94
C VAL A 121 -1.87 10.46 -4.82
N ALA A 122 -1.40 9.20 -4.79
CA ALA A 122 -1.85 8.19 -3.86
C ALA A 122 -1.60 8.59 -2.40
N GLY A 123 -2.66 8.60 -1.58
CA GLY A 123 -2.60 8.90 -0.14
C GLY A 123 -2.54 10.39 0.22
N LEU A 124 -2.47 11.30 -0.78
CA LEU A 124 -2.34 12.74 -0.56
C LEU A 124 -3.57 13.34 0.16
N ASN A 125 -4.76 13.07 -0.37
CA ASN A 125 -6.01 13.63 0.15
C ASN A 125 -6.26 13.21 1.59
N GLU A 126 -6.05 11.93 1.87
CA GLU A 126 -6.19 11.34 3.21
C GLU A 126 -5.21 11.96 4.19
N ALA A 127 -3.95 12.13 3.79
CA ALA A 127 -2.91 12.71 4.62
C ALA A 127 -3.22 14.18 4.94
N VAL A 128 -3.59 14.99 3.96
CA VAL A 128 -3.93 16.41 4.15
C VAL A 128 -5.13 16.56 5.10
N ARG A 129 -6.20 15.79 4.88
CA ARG A 129 -7.39 15.84 5.75
C ARG A 129 -7.08 15.37 7.17
N ALA A 130 -6.27 14.32 7.32
CA ALA A 130 -5.87 13.81 8.63
C ALA A 130 -5.03 14.83 9.40
N MET A 131 -3.98 15.39 8.79
CA MET A 131 -3.15 16.43 9.41
C MET A 131 -3.98 17.66 9.85
N ARG A 132 -4.93 18.04 9.03
CA ARG A 132 -5.84 19.12 9.35
C ARG A 132 -6.75 18.83 10.55
N ALA A 133 -7.33 17.63 10.56
CA ALA A 133 -8.18 17.19 11.67
C ALA A 133 -7.38 17.13 12.98
N GLU A 134 -6.16 16.62 12.95
CA GLU A 134 -5.26 16.52 14.10
C GLU A 134 -4.88 17.91 14.64
N ALA A 135 -4.52 18.87 13.77
CA ALA A 135 -4.21 20.24 14.17
C ALA A 135 -5.43 20.95 14.81
N SER A 136 -6.61 20.74 14.21
CA SER A 136 -7.86 21.28 14.74
C SER A 136 -8.20 20.69 16.11
N ALA A 137 -8.08 19.37 16.28
CA ALA A 137 -8.34 18.68 17.55
C ALA A 137 -7.36 19.11 18.65
N ALA A 138 -6.08 19.32 18.31
CA ALA A 138 -5.07 19.83 19.23
C ALA A 138 -5.27 21.32 19.59
N GLY A 139 -6.09 22.05 18.83
CA GLY A 139 -6.30 23.50 19.01
C GLY A 139 -5.05 24.35 18.73
N LYS A 140 -4.02 23.75 18.08
CA LYS A 140 -2.77 24.42 17.75
C LYS A 140 -2.80 24.94 16.32
N PRO A 141 -2.56 26.25 16.10
CA PRO A 141 -2.50 26.80 14.74
C PRO A 141 -1.30 26.30 13.99
N VAL A 142 -1.45 26.16 12.67
CA VAL A 142 -0.42 25.80 11.74
C VAL A 142 -0.22 26.94 10.75
N VAL A 143 0.98 27.49 10.66
CA VAL A 143 1.37 28.43 9.62
C VAL A 143 2.29 27.72 8.66
N VAL A 144 2.03 27.82 7.38
CA VAL A 144 2.93 27.29 6.34
C VAL A 144 3.90 28.39 5.95
N TYR A 145 5.16 28.03 5.87
CA TYR A 145 6.20 28.82 5.22
C TYR A 145 6.69 28.08 3.97
N VAL A 146 6.54 28.72 2.82
CA VAL A 146 7.09 28.20 1.56
C VAL A 146 8.55 28.61 1.47
N ASP A 147 9.44 27.62 1.61
CA ASP A 147 10.90 27.83 1.53
C ASP A 147 11.32 27.51 0.08
N GLU A 148 11.09 28.48 -0.83
CA GLU A 148 11.29 28.49 -2.28
C GLU A 148 10.16 27.81 -3.09
N LEU A 149 9.71 26.60 -2.77
CA LEU A 149 8.79 25.85 -3.63
C LEU A 149 7.69 25.08 -2.84
N ALA A 150 6.44 25.33 -3.20
CA ALA A 150 5.31 24.50 -2.81
C ALA A 150 4.43 24.23 -4.02
N ALA A 151 4.83 23.26 -4.85
CA ALA A 151 4.15 22.95 -6.10
C ALA A 151 3.37 21.63 -6.00
N SER A 152 2.22 21.58 -6.69
CA SER A 152 1.44 20.35 -6.88
C SER A 152 1.06 19.68 -5.54
N ALA A 153 1.40 18.42 -5.29
CA ALA A 153 1.10 17.74 -4.03
C ALA A 153 1.65 18.49 -2.79
N ALA A 154 2.77 19.20 -2.92
CA ALA A 154 3.29 20.05 -1.84
C ALA A 154 2.39 21.25 -1.57
N TYR A 155 1.75 21.81 -2.61
CA TYR A 155 0.73 22.82 -2.41
C TYR A 155 -0.53 22.27 -1.72
N ALA A 156 -0.94 21.05 -2.05
CA ALA A 156 -2.00 20.39 -1.31
C ALA A 156 -1.67 20.29 0.18
N ILE A 157 -0.43 19.91 0.54
CA ILE A 157 0.03 19.90 1.93
C ILE A 157 0.05 21.32 2.52
N ALA A 158 0.43 22.34 1.74
CA ALA A 158 0.38 23.73 2.22
C ALA A 158 -1.03 24.14 2.66
N THR A 159 -2.08 23.56 2.07
CA THR A 159 -3.48 23.85 2.49
C THR A 159 -3.83 23.34 3.90
N VAL A 160 -2.94 22.58 4.57
CA VAL A 160 -3.08 22.22 5.98
C VAL A 160 -3.01 23.48 6.88
N GLY A 161 -2.26 24.50 6.46
CA GLY A 161 -2.05 25.73 7.19
C GLY A 161 -3.31 26.56 7.43
N ASP A 162 -3.34 27.27 8.55
CA ASP A 162 -4.31 28.32 8.80
C ASP A 162 -3.95 29.59 8.00
N GLU A 163 -2.64 29.86 7.82
CA GLU A 163 -2.07 30.87 6.93
C GLU A 163 -0.90 30.29 6.14
N ILE A 164 -0.67 30.80 4.93
CA ILE A 164 0.46 30.48 4.06
C ILE A 164 1.27 31.75 3.83
N VAL A 165 2.53 31.72 4.22
CA VAL A 165 3.53 32.78 4.02
C VAL A 165 4.53 32.33 2.97
N THR A 166 4.84 33.20 2.01
CA THR A 166 5.80 32.90 0.93
C THR A 166 6.78 34.06 0.77
N PRO A 167 8.07 33.81 0.48
CA PRO A 167 8.98 34.90 0.09
C PRO A 167 8.62 35.45 -1.30
N GLU A 168 9.20 36.56 -1.69
CA GLU A 168 8.97 37.13 -3.03
C GLU A 168 9.35 36.18 -4.16
N SER A 169 10.39 35.37 -3.96
CA SER A 169 10.86 34.34 -4.89
C SER A 169 10.10 33.01 -4.79
N GLY A 170 9.30 32.82 -3.76
CA GLY A 170 8.62 31.55 -3.49
C GLY A 170 7.55 31.24 -4.54
N CYS A 171 7.59 30.02 -5.03
CA CYS A 171 6.75 29.53 -6.13
C CYS A 171 5.67 28.59 -5.59
N LEU A 172 4.40 28.93 -5.86
CA LEU A 172 3.24 28.15 -5.43
C LEU A 172 2.33 27.81 -6.60
N GLY A 173 1.65 26.69 -6.55
CA GLY A 173 0.66 26.32 -7.56
C GLY A 173 0.87 24.92 -8.12
N SER A 174 0.93 24.81 -9.44
CA SER A 174 0.98 23.51 -10.15
C SER A 174 -0.17 22.59 -9.73
N ILE A 175 -1.40 23.17 -9.61
CA ILE A 175 -2.60 22.41 -9.21
C ILE A 175 -3.08 21.64 -10.42
N GLY A 176 -2.57 20.41 -10.58
CA GLY A 176 -2.86 19.54 -11.69
C GLY A 176 -2.23 18.17 -11.50
N VAL A 177 -2.55 17.26 -12.41
CA VAL A 177 -2.06 15.87 -12.41
C VAL A 177 -1.45 15.56 -13.77
N ILE A 178 -0.33 14.86 -13.78
CA ILE A 178 0.29 14.37 -15.02
C ILE A 178 0.45 12.85 -14.94
N LEU A 179 0.30 12.19 -16.09
CA LEU A 179 0.62 10.78 -16.28
C LEU A 179 1.54 10.66 -17.50
N ALA A 180 2.74 10.15 -17.30
CA ALA A 180 3.71 9.97 -18.37
C ALA A 180 3.95 8.47 -18.62
N ILE A 181 3.58 7.99 -19.82
CA ILE A 181 3.76 6.61 -20.25
C ILE A 181 4.74 6.59 -21.42
N THR A 182 5.84 5.85 -21.27
CA THR A 182 6.83 5.70 -22.33
C THR A 182 6.56 4.43 -23.12
N LYS A 183 6.28 4.57 -24.41
CA LYS A 183 6.15 3.47 -25.38
C LYS A 183 7.52 3.17 -26.00
N ARG A 184 7.83 1.90 -26.17
CA ARG A 184 9.09 1.37 -26.72
C ARG A 184 8.85 0.35 -27.86
N ASP A 185 7.64 0.28 -28.38
CA ASP A 185 7.22 -0.62 -29.46
C ASP A 185 8.11 -0.46 -30.70
N ARG A 186 8.34 0.79 -31.17
CA ARG A 186 9.20 1.11 -32.31
C ARG A 186 10.68 0.76 -32.07
N ALA A 187 11.17 0.99 -30.84
CA ALA A 187 12.56 0.62 -30.51
C ALA A 187 12.72 -0.90 -30.49
N ASN A 188 11.71 -1.63 -30.04
CA ASN A 188 11.67 -3.07 -30.04
C ASN A 188 11.69 -3.64 -31.48
N GLU A 189 10.85 -3.09 -32.37
CA GLU A 189 10.83 -3.44 -33.78
C GLU A 189 12.19 -3.16 -34.48
N ALA A 190 12.79 -2.00 -34.20
CA ALA A 190 14.10 -1.65 -34.73
C ALA A 190 15.22 -2.60 -34.25
N ALA A 191 15.05 -3.22 -33.08
CA ALA A 191 15.95 -4.24 -32.54
C ALA A 191 15.63 -5.66 -33.07
N GLY A 192 14.69 -5.80 -34.00
CA GLY A 192 14.27 -7.08 -34.56
C GLY A 192 13.47 -7.96 -33.57
N LEU A 193 12.91 -7.35 -32.52
CA LEU A 193 12.13 -8.05 -31.49
C LEU A 193 10.64 -7.85 -31.73
N SER A 194 9.87 -8.93 -31.56
CA SER A 194 8.41 -8.93 -31.64
C SER A 194 7.83 -9.35 -30.30
N THR A 195 6.96 -8.52 -29.72
CA THR A 195 6.33 -8.80 -28.43
C THR A 195 4.84 -9.08 -28.63
N PHE A 196 4.38 -10.23 -28.18
CA PHE A 196 2.96 -10.58 -28.13
C PHE A 196 2.46 -10.49 -26.70
N VAL A 197 1.42 -9.68 -26.49
CA VAL A 197 0.75 -9.53 -25.20
C VAL A 197 -0.61 -10.18 -25.27
N VAL A 198 -0.84 -11.18 -24.42
CA VAL A 198 -2.12 -11.88 -24.30
C VAL A 198 -2.76 -11.48 -22.98
N THR A 199 -4.00 -11.00 -23.00
CA THR A 199 -4.68 -10.48 -21.82
C THR A 199 -6.06 -11.10 -21.63
N SER A 200 -6.51 -11.19 -20.38
CA SER A 200 -7.87 -11.64 -20.03
C SER A 200 -8.92 -10.52 -20.09
N GLY A 201 -8.51 -9.28 -20.34
CA GLY A 201 -9.41 -8.13 -20.42
C GLY A 201 -8.89 -7.07 -21.39
N ALA A 202 -9.79 -6.38 -22.08
CA ALA A 202 -9.47 -5.44 -23.16
C ALA A 202 -8.49 -4.33 -22.73
N ARG A 203 -8.58 -3.88 -21.48
CA ARG A 203 -7.76 -2.78 -20.94
C ARG A 203 -6.51 -3.24 -20.16
N LYS A 204 -6.28 -4.56 -20.06
CA LYS A 204 -5.19 -5.07 -19.22
C LYS A 204 -3.79 -4.75 -19.78
N ALA A 205 -3.70 -4.44 -21.08
CA ALA A 205 -2.45 -4.03 -21.74
C ALA A 205 -2.33 -2.51 -21.88
N ASP A 206 -3.27 -1.72 -21.38
CA ASP A 206 -3.14 -0.25 -21.41
C ASP A 206 -1.85 0.16 -20.68
N GLY A 207 -1.08 1.06 -21.28
CA GLY A 207 0.22 1.47 -20.76
C GLY A 207 1.37 0.50 -21.00
N HIS A 208 1.14 -0.68 -21.58
CA HIS A 208 2.21 -1.64 -21.83
C HIS A 208 3.28 -1.06 -22.76
N PRO A 209 4.58 -1.08 -22.40
CA PRO A 209 5.63 -0.32 -23.12
C PRO A 209 5.88 -0.82 -24.56
N PHE A 210 5.60 -2.09 -24.85
CA PHE A 210 5.88 -2.70 -26.14
C PHE A 210 4.63 -2.87 -27.03
N VAL A 211 3.51 -2.28 -26.65
CA VAL A 211 2.28 -2.22 -27.46
C VAL A 211 2.05 -0.77 -27.86
N ALA A 212 1.76 -0.54 -29.13
CA ALA A 212 1.46 0.80 -29.62
C ALA A 212 0.23 1.38 -28.90
N ALA A 213 0.27 2.69 -28.61
CA ALA A 213 -0.85 3.35 -27.97
C ALA A 213 -2.05 3.47 -28.90
N THR A 214 -3.24 3.16 -28.40
CA THR A 214 -4.50 3.40 -29.11
C THR A 214 -5.12 4.73 -28.69
N LYS A 215 -6.06 5.25 -29.49
CA LYS A 215 -6.81 6.46 -29.12
C LYS A 215 -7.68 6.22 -27.88
N GLU A 216 -8.25 5.03 -27.78
CA GLU A 216 -9.10 4.59 -26.68
C GLU A 216 -8.31 4.50 -25.37
N GLU A 217 -7.08 3.97 -25.43
CA GLU A 217 -6.14 3.94 -24.31
C GLU A 217 -5.81 5.36 -23.84
N ILE A 218 -5.45 6.25 -24.74
CA ILE A 218 -5.11 7.65 -24.42
C ILE A 218 -6.31 8.37 -23.80
N ALA A 219 -7.52 8.21 -24.37
CA ALA A 219 -8.73 8.81 -23.83
C ALA A 219 -9.08 8.29 -22.43
N ALA A 220 -8.83 7.02 -22.18
CA ALA A 220 -9.04 6.42 -20.86
C ALA A 220 -8.08 6.99 -19.80
N PHE A 221 -6.79 7.14 -20.14
CA PHE A 221 -5.82 7.80 -19.25
C PHE A 221 -6.13 9.28 -19.04
N GLN A 222 -6.59 9.99 -20.09
CA GLN A 222 -7.02 11.38 -19.93
C GLN A 222 -8.19 11.49 -18.94
N SER A 223 -9.18 10.62 -19.04
CA SER A 223 -10.30 10.60 -18.10
C SER A 223 -9.87 10.32 -16.66
N GLU A 224 -8.87 9.46 -16.45
CA GLU A 224 -8.29 9.20 -15.13
C GLU A 224 -7.57 10.43 -14.58
N VAL A 225 -6.73 11.09 -15.38
CA VAL A 225 -6.02 12.31 -15.01
C VAL A 225 -7.00 13.43 -14.67
N ASP A 226 -8.06 13.60 -15.46
CA ASP A 226 -9.09 14.62 -15.23
C ASP A 226 -9.84 14.35 -13.91
N ALA A 227 -10.19 13.11 -13.61
CA ALA A 227 -10.84 12.74 -12.35
C ALA A 227 -9.94 13.03 -11.14
N LEU A 228 -8.65 12.69 -11.21
CA LEU A 228 -7.68 12.97 -10.17
C LEU A 228 -7.44 14.49 -9.99
N ALA A 229 -7.41 15.25 -11.11
CA ALA A 229 -7.29 16.70 -11.07
C ALA A 229 -8.52 17.34 -10.39
N GLN A 230 -9.74 16.87 -10.67
CA GLN A 230 -10.96 17.31 -9.99
C GLN A 230 -10.89 17.05 -8.48
N MET A 231 -10.42 15.89 -8.06
CA MET A 231 -10.23 15.58 -6.64
C MET A 231 -9.22 16.54 -5.97
N PHE A 232 -8.13 16.87 -6.67
CA PHE A 232 -7.13 17.81 -6.17
C PHE A 232 -7.70 19.24 -6.09
N GLY A 233 -8.36 19.74 -7.13
CA GLY A 233 -9.02 21.05 -7.11
C GLY A 233 -10.04 21.18 -5.98
N ALA A 234 -10.82 20.13 -5.73
CA ALA A 234 -11.78 20.10 -4.63
C ALA A 234 -11.08 20.13 -3.25
N LEU A 235 -9.98 19.41 -3.07
CA LEU A 235 -9.20 19.44 -1.83
C LEU A 235 -8.66 20.86 -1.52
N VAL A 236 -8.16 21.56 -2.55
CA VAL A 236 -7.71 22.95 -2.41
C VAL A 236 -8.89 23.86 -2.05
N ALA A 237 -10.02 23.69 -2.72
CA ALA A 237 -11.23 24.47 -2.48
C ALA A 237 -11.77 24.33 -1.05
N GLU A 238 -11.65 23.15 -0.43
CA GLU A 238 -12.04 22.92 0.98
C GLU A 238 -11.37 23.92 1.95
N ARG A 239 -10.21 24.46 1.58
CA ARG A 239 -9.40 25.33 2.47
C ARG A 239 -9.22 26.74 1.95
N ARG A 240 -9.06 26.90 0.65
CA ARG A 240 -8.81 28.21 0.02
C ARG A 240 -10.08 28.85 -0.50
N GLY A 241 -11.23 28.15 -0.37
CA GLY A 241 -12.52 28.63 -0.86
C GLY A 241 -12.70 28.47 -2.37
N GLY A 242 -13.86 28.86 -2.88
CA GLY A 242 -14.24 28.62 -4.27
C GLY A 242 -14.65 27.15 -4.52
N ASP A 243 -14.53 26.72 -5.74
CA ASP A 243 -14.77 25.34 -6.19
C ASP A 243 -13.55 24.77 -6.93
N ALA A 244 -13.61 23.51 -7.31
CA ALA A 244 -12.54 22.86 -8.03
C ALA A 244 -12.23 23.57 -9.37
N ALA A 245 -13.25 24.06 -10.07
CA ALA A 245 -13.08 24.71 -11.38
C ALA A 245 -12.25 26.00 -11.29
N ARG A 246 -12.40 26.77 -10.20
CA ARG A 246 -11.54 27.95 -9.94
C ARG A 246 -10.07 27.57 -9.91
N TRP A 247 -9.72 26.52 -9.20
CA TRP A 247 -8.32 26.14 -8.99
C TRP A 247 -7.72 25.43 -10.21
N LEU A 248 -8.52 24.64 -10.89
CA LEU A 248 -8.10 24.02 -12.17
C LEU A 248 -8.03 25.04 -13.30
N GLY A 249 -8.81 26.12 -13.23
CA GLY A 249 -8.74 27.25 -14.18
C GLY A 249 -7.41 28.01 -14.15
N LEU A 250 -6.55 27.77 -13.15
CA LEU A 250 -5.15 28.24 -13.15
C LEU A 250 -4.25 27.41 -14.06
N GLU A 251 -4.77 26.39 -14.73
CA GLU A 251 -4.10 25.53 -15.72
C GLU A 251 -2.75 24.97 -15.24
N ALA A 252 -2.69 24.60 -13.97
CA ALA A 252 -1.47 24.14 -13.29
C ALA A 252 -0.30 25.12 -13.35
N ALA A 253 -0.56 26.42 -13.54
CA ALA A 253 0.48 27.44 -13.48
C ALA A 253 1.05 27.60 -12.06
N CYS A 254 2.26 28.11 -11.99
CA CYS A 254 2.91 28.50 -10.74
C CYS A 254 3.04 30.03 -10.67
N PHE A 255 2.86 30.55 -9.46
CA PHE A 255 2.85 31.99 -9.18
C PHE A 255 3.87 32.29 -8.08
N TYR A 256 4.46 33.49 -8.16
CA TYR A 256 5.51 33.92 -7.24
C TYR A 256 5.01 35.02 -6.31
N GLY A 257 5.45 35.03 -5.07
CA GLY A 257 5.30 36.12 -4.12
C GLY A 257 3.91 36.79 -4.15
N ASN A 258 3.87 38.04 -4.59
CA ASN A 258 2.63 38.83 -4.66
C ASN A 258 1.58 38.27 -5.63
N GLU A 259 1.98 37.63 -6.72
CA GLU A 259 1.04 36.99 -7.64
C GLU A 259 0.39 35.76 -6.99
N ALA A 260 1.13 34.99 -6.19
CA ALA A 260 0.58 33.89 -5.43
C ALA A 260 -0.48 34.38 -4.42
N VAL A 261 -0.24 35.52 -3.77
CA VAL A 261 -1.22 36.15 -2.87
C VAL A 261 -2.45 36.64 -3.66
N ALA A 262 -2.24 37.33 -4.80
CA ALA A 262 -3.34 37.85 -5.63
C ALA A 262 -4.25 36.72 -6.18
N ASN A 263 -3.67 35.55 -6.49
CA ASN A 263 -4.42 34.37 -6.91
C ASN A 263 -5.01 33.55 -5.75
N GLY A 264 -4.79 33.96 -4.50
CA GLY A 264 -5.29 33.29 -3.31
C GLY A 264 -4.53 32.01 -2.91
N LEU A 265 -3.35 31.78 -3.48
CA LEU A 265 -2.50 30.64 -3.18
C LEU A 265 -1.72 30.85 -1.88
N ALA A 266 -1.40 32.09 -1.52
CA ALA A 266 -0.80 32.48 -0.26
C ALA A 266 -1.62 33.59 0.42
N ASP A 267 -1.35 33.84 1.70
CA ASP A 267 -2.03 34.87 2.49
C ASP A 267 -1.16 36.12 2.63
N ARG A 268 0.17 35.95 2.61
CA ARG A 268 1.10 37.08 2.68
C ARG A 268 2.49 36.77 2.09
N VAL A 269 3.18 37.84 1.71
CA VAL A 269 4.61 37.76 1.36
C VAL A 269 5.43 38.10 2.61
N GLY A 270 6.47 37.29 2.88
CA GLY A 270 7.39 37.49 4.00
C GLY A 270 8.40 36.35 4.13
N GLY A 271 9.44 36.57 4.89
CA GLY A 271 10.44 35.57 5.23
C GLY A 271 9.98 34.60 6.33
N PHE A 272 10.85 33.68 6.70
CA PHE A 272 10.59 32.67 7.73
C PHE A 272 10.20 33.28 9.08
N GLU A 273 10.82 34.38 9.43
CA GLU A 273 10.54 35.11 10.69
C GLU A 273 9.08 35.61 10.75
N VAL A 274 8.53 36.02 9.60
CA VAL A 274 7.13 36.43 9.49
C VAL A 274 6.19 35.24 9.78
N ALA A 275 6.51 34.06 9.23
CA ALA A 275 5.74 32.85 9.51
C ALA A 275 5.80 32.47 11.01
N VAL A 276 6.98 32.53 11.62
CA VAL A 276 7.16 32.27 13.05
C VAL A 276 6.36 33.26 13.91
N GLN A 277 6.43 34.55 13.58
CA GLN A 277 5.67 35.57 14.26
C GLN A 277 4.16 35.33 14.15
N ARG A 278 3.65 35.01 12.94
CA ARG A 278 2.23 34.70 12.74
C ARG A 278 1.78 33.47 13.52
N ALA A 279 2.62 32.44 13.58
CA ALA A 279 2.32 31.25 14.38
C ALA A 279 2.20 31.58 15.88
N GLN A 280 3.02 32.49 16.40
CA GLN A 280 2.92 32.98 17.79
C GLN A 280 1.64 33.81 18.01
N GLU A 281 1.32 34.71 17.07
CA GLU A 281 0.14 35.57 17.13
C GLU A 281 -1.15 34.72 17.11
N LEU A 282 -1.29 33.79 16.18
CA LEU A 282 -2.44 32.88 16.10
C LEU A 282 -2.59 32.01 17.35
N ALA A 283 -1.47 31.55 17.94
CA ALA A 283 -1.51 30.83 19.21
C ALA A 283 -1.96 31.71 20.37
N ALA A 284 -1.62 33.00 20.38
CA ALA A 284 -2.08 33.95 21.37
C ALA A 284 -3.55 34.29 21.17
N GLU A 285 -4.01 34.51 19.94
CA GLU A 285 -5.40 34.75 19.57
C GLU A 285 -6.31 33.58 19.99
N LYS A 286 -5.93 32.33 19.70
CA LYS A 286 -6.69 31.14 20.13
C LYS A 286 -6.81 31.06 21.67
N ARG A 287 -5.75 31.43 22.40
CA ARG A 287 -5.76 31.45 23.87
C ARG A 287 -6.65 32.58 24.41
N SER A 288 -6.63 33.76 23.78
CA SER A 288 -7.47 34.89 24.21
C SER A 288 -8.94 34.66 23.88
N ALA A 289 -9.22 34.03 22.72
CA ALA A 289 -10.59 33.62 22.36
C ALA A 289 -11.17 32.57 23.32
N GLY A 290 -10.29 31.66 23.84
CA GLY A 290 -10.65 30.74 24.94
C GLY A 290 -10.81 31.43 26.30
N ARG A 291 -10.39 32.70 26.42
CA ARG A 291 -10.39 33.49 27.64
C ARG A 291 -11.46 34.60 27.64
N VAL A 292 -12.60 34.37 26.99
CA VAL A 292 -13.76 35.27 27.18
C VAL A 292 -14.14 35.21 28.65
N PRO A 293 -14.21 36.35 29.37
CA PRO A 293 -14.68 36.34 30.74
C PRO A 293 -16.12 35.85 30.75
N ALA A 294 -16.31 34.64 31.25
CA ALA A 294 -17.63 34.05 31.40
C ALA A 294 -18.46 34.97 32.30
N LYS A 295 -19.57 35.51 31.80
CA LYS A 295 -20.69 35.90 32.67
C LYS A 295 -21.05 34.60 33.42
N ARG A 296 -20.69 34.58 34.71
CA ARG A 296 -20.95 33.46 35.61
C ARG A 296 -22.47 33.21 35.63
N GLY A 297 -22.88 32.01 35.28
CA GLY A 297 -24.21 31.47 35.50
C GLY A 297 -24.81 30.74 34.30
N GLU A 298 -25.07 31.37 33.15
CA GLU A 298 -25.77 30.70 32.03
C GLU A 298 -24.90 29.87 31.10
N LYS A 299 -23.58 30.16 31.04
CA LYS A 299 -22.64 29.41 30.14
C LYS A 299 -22.10 28.10 30.75
N THR A 300 -22.15 27.94 32.08
CA THR A 300 -21.66 26.77 32.76
C THR A 300 -22.58 25.58 32.52
N MET A 301 -23.89 25.79 32.70
CA MET A 301 -24.92 24.77 32.46
C MET A 301 -24.89 24.25 31.01
N SER A 302 -24.79 25.15 30.01
CA SER A 302 -24.71 24.76 28.59
C SER A 302 -23.46 23.91 28.28
N LYS A 303 -22.31 24.22 28.91
CA LYS A 303 -21.09 23.43 28.77
C LYS A 303 -21.20 22.06 29.44
N LEU A 304 -21.76 22.02 30.65
CA LEU A 304 -21.99 20.76 31.37
C LEU A 304 -22.96 19.87 30.60
N MET A 305 -24.02 20.40 30.01
CA MET A 305 -24.95 19.66 29.16
C MET A 305 -24.23 19.10 27.88
N THR A 306 -23.35 19.89 27.26
CA THR A 306 -22.57 19.44 26.12
C THR A 306 -21.62 18.31 26.50
N ILE A 307 -20.93 18.43 27.63
CA ILE A 307 -20.03 17.37 28.13
C ILE A 307 -20.82 16.11 28.45
N ALA A 308 -21.94 16.23 29.14
CA ALA A 308 -22.81 15.11 29.48
C ALA A 308 -23.35 14.41 28.21
N ALA A 309 -23.72 15.16 27.18
CA ALA A 309 -24.15 14.62 25.89
C ALA A 309 -23.02 13.87 25.18
N ILE A 310 -21.81 14.42 25.16
CA ILE A 310 -20.62 13.74 24.61
C ILE A 310 -20.31 12.44 25.38
N MET A 311 -20.55 12.46 26.69
CA MET A 311 -20.39 11.28 27.54
C MET A 311 -21.59 10.32 27.49
N GLY A 312 -22.62 10.62 26.69
CA GLY A 312 -23.81 9.76 26.57
C GLY A 312 -24.64 9.66 27.87
N LEU A 313 -24.52 10.65 28.75
CA LEU A 313 -25.32 10.74 29.96
C LEU A 313 -26.73 11.27 29.64
N ALA A 314 -27.75 10.59 30.13
CA ALA A 314 -29.11 11.13 30.10
C ALA A 314 -29.20 12.30 31.11
N VAL A 315 -29.34 13.50 30.60
CA VAL A 315 -29.41 14.73 31.42
C VAL A 315 -30.86 15.02 31.76
N ASP A 316 -31.16 15.12 33.05
CA ASP A 316 -32.41 15.71 33.52
C ASP A 316 -32.31 17.23 33.31
N THR A 317 -33.20 17.79 32.51
CA THR A 317 -33.24 19.23 32.22
C THR A 317 -33.56 20.10 33.43
N THR A 318 -33.97 19.49 34.57
CA THR A 318 -34.26 20.16 35.83
C THR A 318 -33.08 20.04 36.82
N ALA A 319 -32.01 19.30 36.51
CA ALA A 319 -30.86 19.14 37.39
C ALA A 319 -30.08 20.46 37.57
N SER A 320 -29.60 20.69 38.79
CA SER A 320 -28.72 21.83 39.09
C SER A 320 -27.33 21.66 38.48
N GLU A 321 -26.57 22.77 38.33
CA GLU A 321 -25.18 22.72 37.85
C GLU A 321 -24.31 21.79 38.70
N ASP A 322 -24.47 21.76 40.01
CA ASP A 322 -23.71 20.95 40.93
C ASP A 322 -24.05 19.46 40.77
N GLU A 323 -25.31 19.12 40.59
CA GLU A 323 -25.77 17.75 40.36
C GLU A 323 -25.25 17.21 39.03
N LEU A 324 -25.31 18.01 37.97
CA LEU A 324 -24.83 17.65 36.65
C LEU A 324 -23.27 17.51 36.64
N ALA A 325 -22.57 18.40 37.32
CA ALA A 325 -21.13 18.33 37.51
C ALA A 325 -20.73 17.07 38.31
N ALA A 326 -21.48 16.69 39.34
CA ALA A 326 -21.26 15.48 40.09
C ALA A 326 -21.48 14.21 39.24
N GLN A 327 -22.53 14.17 38.42
CA GLN A 327 -22.80 13.06 37.50
C GLN A 327 -21.69 12.91 36.47
N ILE A 328 -21.23 14.01 35.84
CA ILE A 328 -20.12 14.03 34.90
C ILE A 328 -18.83 13.51 35.57
N SER A 329 -18.55 13.98 36.79
CA SER A 329 -17.37 13.56 37.54
C SER A 329 -17.43 12.07 37.90
N ALA A 330 -18.57 11.56 38.33
CA ALA A 330 -18.75 10.14 38.64
C ALA A 330 -18.53 9.25 37.40
N GLU A 331 -19.09 9.65 36.26
CA GLU A 331 -18.90 8.90 35.00
C GLU A 331 -17.45 8.99 34.49
N ALA A 332 -16.79 10.15 34.64
CA ALA A 332 -15.38 10.29 34.32
C ALA A 332 -14.50 9.36 35.16
N HIS A 333 -14.75 9.26 36.47
CA HIS A 333 -14.05 8.32 37.36
C HIS A 333 -14.30 6.85 36.98
N LYS A 334 -15.54 6.51 36.60
CA LYS A 334 -15.89 5.16 36.13
C LYS A 334 -15.16 4.80 34.85
N ARG A 335 -15.07 5.71 33.89
CA ARG A 335 -14.33 5.54 32.63
C ARG A 335 -12.83 5.40 32.87
N GLU A 336 -12.28 6.22 33.76
CA GLU A 336 -10.88 6.14 34.12
C GLU A 336 -10.55 4.81 34.85
N ALA A 337 -11.45 4.29 35.67
CA ALA A 337 -11.29 2.97 36.27
C ALA A 337 -11.33 1.87 35.21
N ALA A 338 -12.29 1.92 34.28
CA ALA A 338 -12.39 0.98 33.16
C ALA A 338 -11.14 1.06 32.24
N ARG A 339 -10.65 2.27 32.00
CA ARG A 339 -9.39 2.48 31.25
C ARG A 339 -8.20 1.82 31.92
N ARG A 340 -8.02 2.02 33.23
CA ARG A 340 -6.93 1.38 33.99
C ARG A 340 -7.03 -0.14 33.95
N GLU A 341 -8.23 -0.69 34.05
CA GLU A 341 -8.45 -2.13 33.97
C GLU A 341 -8.13 -2.65 32.54
N LEU A 342 -8.50 -1.91 31.49
CA LEU A 342 -8.16 -2.24 30.11
C LEU A 342 -6.65 -2.26 29.90
N LEU A 343 -5.92 -1.24 30.37
CA LEU A 343 -4.45 -1.18 30.27
C LEU A 343 -3.81 -2.35 31.03
N LYS A 344 -4.33 -2.70 32.20
CA LYS A 344 -3.86 -3.85 32.97
C LYS A 344 -4.09 -5.18 32.27
N ILE A 345 -5.27 -5.40 31.66
CA ILE A 345 -5.62 -6.63 30.94
C ILE A 345 -4.76 -6.75 29.66
N THR A 346 -4.53 -5.65 28.96
CA THR A 346 -3.75 -5.64 27.70
C THR A 346 -2.24 -5.61 27.93
N GLY A 347 -1.79 -5.23 29.11
CA GLY A 347 -0.37 -4.99 29.42
C GLY A 347 0.19 -3.76 28.67
N ALA A 348 -0.67 -2.89 28.18
CA ALA A 348 -0.29 -1.71 27.39
C ALA A 348 0.00 -0.52 28.30
N GLU A 349 0.91 0.36 27.86
CA GLU A 349 1.28 1.59 28.60
C GLU A 349 0.32 2.76 28.29
N ASP A 350 -0.38 2.70 27.15
CA ASP A 350 -1.32 3.73 26.70
C ASP A 350 -2.57 3.16 26.02
N ASP A 351 -3.57 4.02 25.79
CA ASP A 351 -4.86 3.66 25.22
C ASP A 351 -4.75 3.17 23.77
N GLU A 352 -3.83 3.69 22.99
CA GLU A 352 -3.64 3.33 21.59
C GLU A 352 -3.08 1.93 21.47
N SER A 353 -2.09 1.61 22.29
CA SER A 353 -1.50 0.27 22.40
C SER A 353 -2.51 -0.75 22.91
N ALA A 354 -3.34 -0.38 23.91
CA ALA A 354 -4.42 -1.21 24.41
C ALA A 354 -5.46 -1.51 23.33
N LEU A 355 -5.88 -0.48 22.59
CA LEU A 355 -6.83 -0.61 21.49
C LEU A 355 -6.25 -1.44 20.33
N GLY A 356 -4.96 -1.27 20.04
CA GLY A 356 -4.22 -2.07 19.06
C GLY A 356 -4.22 -3.56 19.44
N THR A 357 -3.95 -3.87 20.71
CA THR A 357 -3.96 -5.22 21.26
C THR A 357 -5.35 -5.87 21.16
N VAL A 358 -6.41 -5.15 21.55
CA VAL A 358 -7.80 -5.64 21.46
C VAL A 358 -8.23 -5.86 20.00
N LYS A 359 -7.86 -4.96 19.09
CA LYS A 359 -8.09 -5.13 17.64
C LYS A 359 -7.33 -6.34 17.11
N GLY A 360 -6.08 -6.54 17.56
CA GLY A 360 -5.27 -7.72 17.23
C GLY A 360 -5.92 -9.02 17.67
N TRP A 361 -6.49 -9.08 18.88
CA TRP A 361 -7.24 -10.24 19.37
C TRP A 361 -8.49 -10.52 18.55
N LYS A 362 -9.22 -9.47 18.13
CA LYS A 362 -10.41 -9.62 17.27
C LYS A 362 -10.03 -10.15 15.88
N VAL A 363 -8.95 -9.65 15.29
CA VAL A 363 -8.41 -10.14 14.01
C VAL A 363 -7.89 -11.57 14.16
N GLY A 364 -7.18 -11.88 15.25
CA GLY A 364 -6.69 -13.22 15.55
C GLY A 364 -7.82 -14.24 15.72
N ALA A 365 -8.89 -13.87 16.42
CA ALA A 365 -10.07 -14.73 16.57
C ALA A 365 -10.80 -14.97 15.25
N SER A 366 -10.92 -13.94 14.40
CA SER A 366 -11.48 -14.08 13.05
C SER A 366 -10.62 -15.00 12.17
N HIS A 367 -9.31 -14.86 12.23
CA HIS A 367 -8.35 -15.68 11.47
C HIS A 367 -8.32 -17.13 11.97
N ALA A 368 -8.45 -17.35 13.29
CA ALA A 368 -8.52 -18.68 13.86
C ALA A 368 -9.77 -19.43 13.39
N ALA A 369 -10.93 -18.77 13.34
CA ALA A 369 -12.16 -19.36 12.82
C ALA A 369 -12.07 -19.71 11.34
N GLU A 370 -11.42 -18.87 10.53
CA GLU A 370 -11.19 -19.10 9.11
C GLU A 370 -10.19 -20.23 8.87
N LEU A 371 -9.15 -20.32 9.69
CA LEU A 371 -8.19 -21.43 9.69
C LEU A 371 -8.85 -22.75 10.10
N GLU A 372 -9.67 -22.75 11.15
CA GLU A 372 -10.43 -23.96 11.56
C GLU A 372 -11.36 -24.45 10.46
N ALA A 373 -12.10 -23.54 9.81
CA ALA A 373 -12.94 -23.88 8.66
C ALA A 373 -12.13 -24.45 7.48
N THR A 374 -10.95 -23.87 7.22
CA THR A 374 -10.04 -24.34 6.16
C THR A 374 -9.46 -25.71 6.49
N VAL A 375 -9.00 -25.93 7.72
CA VAL A 375 -8.47 -27.23 8.19
C VAL A 375 -9.55 -28.30 8.11
N LYS A 376 -10.79 -27.99 8.52
CA LYS A 376 -11.91 -28.92 8.43
C LYS A 376 -12.22 -29.31 6.98
N ARG A 377 -12.26 -28.33 6.08
CA ARG A 377 -12.46 -28.59 4.63
C ARG A 377 -11.36 -29.47 4.04
N LEU A 378 -10.10 -29.17 4.34
CA LEU A 378 -8.96 -29.96 3.85
C LEU A 378 -8.98 -31.39 4.40
N ALA A 379 -9.37 -31.57 5.67
CA ALA A 379 -9.52 -32.90 6.26
C ALA A 379 -10.63 -33.71 5.57
N GLU A 380 -11.78 -33.08 5.26
CA GLU A 380 -12.88 -33.71 4.53
C GLU A 380 -12.49 -34.07 3.08
N GLU A 381 -11.75 -33.18 2.41
CA GLU A 381 -11.22 -33.44 1.06
C GLU A 381 -10.21 -34.58 1.06
N GLN A 382 -9.32 -34.63 2.04
CA GLN A 382 -8.34 -35.70 2.20
C GLN A 382 -9.02 -37.05 2.49
N GLU A 383 -10.01 -37.05 3.38
CA GLU A 383 -10.79 -38.26 3.68
C GLU A 383 -11.53 -38.77 2.45
N ARG A 384 -12.10 -37.88 1.63
CA ARG A 384 -12.78 -38.22 0.37
C ARG A 384 -11.80 -38.81 -0.65
N ALA A 385 -10.65 -38.19 -0.84
CA ALA A 385 -9.62 -38.67 -1.77
C ALA A 385 -9.10 -40.03 -1.38
N GLU A 386 -8.83 -40.27 -0.09
CA GLU A 386 -8.37 -41.55 0.42
C GLU A 386 -9.45 -42.62 0.25
N ARG A 387 -10.70 -42.29 0.51
CA ARG A 387 -11.86 -43.16 0.29
C ARG A 387 -11.96 -43.60 -1.18
N GLU A 388 -11.86 -42.67 -2.12
CA GLU A 388 -11.88 -42.97 -3.56
C GLU A 388 -10.72 -43.86 -3.99
N GLN A 389 -9.51 -43.60 -3.45
CA GLN A 389 -8.34 -44.40 -3.76
C GLN A 389 -8.47 -45.84 -3.24
N LEU A 390 -9.03 -46.01 -2.04
CA LEU A 390 -9.28 -47.32 -1.44
C LEU A 390 -10.30 -48.11 -2.27
N ILE A 391 -11.43 -47.48 -2.64
CA ILE A 391 -12.45 -48.10 -3.50
C ILE A 391 -11.86 -48.53 -4.83
N LYS A 392 -11.06 -47.67 -5.47
CA LYS A 392 -10.37 -47.96 -6.72
C LYS A 392 -9.40 -49.16 -6.61
N SER A 393 -8.67 -49.22 -5.51
CA SER A 393 -7.75 -50.33 -5.20
C SER A 393 -8.52 -51.66 -5.00
N MET A 394 -9.58 -51.64 -4.23
CA MET A 394 -10.42 -52.80 -3.95
C MET A 394 -11.17 -53.30 -5.19
N ARG A 395 -11.57 -52.39 -6.08
CA ARG A 395 -12.15 -52.76 -7.38
C ARG A 395 -11.10 -53.44 -8.28
N ALA A 396 -9.87 -52.90 -8.31
CA ALA A 396 -8.77 -53.46 -9.13
C ALA A 396 -8.32 -54.85 -8.61
N SER A 397 -8.37 -55.08 -7.29
CA SER A 397 -8.05 -56.36 -6.68
C SER A 397 -9.17 -57.39 -6.69
N GLY A 398 -10.35 -57.02 -7.25
CA GLY A 398 -11.51 -57.91 -7.28
C GLY A 398 -12.20 -58.13 -5.92
N GLN A 399 -11.86 -57.34 -4.92
CA GLN A 399 -12.44 -57.39 -3.54
C GLN A 399 -13.79 -56.69 -3.46
N LEU A 400 -14.20 -55.90 -4.47
CA LEU A 400 -15.40 -55.15 -4.49
C LEU A 400 -16.17 -55.38 -5.77
N SER A 401 -17.39 -55.86 -5.67
CA SER A 401 -18.35 -55.92 -6.82
C SER A 401 -19.12 -54.64 -6.94
N ALA A 402 -19.69 -54.38 -8.12
CA ALA A 402 -20.47 -53.17 -8.38
C ALA A 402 -21.72 -53.07 -7.44
N ALA A 403 -22.32 -54.18 -7.08
CA ALA A 403 -23.44 -54.21 -6.12
C ALA A 403 -23.00 -53.85 -4.69
N MET A 404 -21.86 -54.39 -4.23
CA MET A 404 -21.29 -54.03 -2.93
C MET A 404 -20.84 -52.57 -2.86
N GLU A 405 -20.34 -52.03 -3.95
CA GLU A 405 -19.94 -50.62 -4.02
C GLU A 405 -21.17 -49.71 -3.87
N ALA A 406 -22.26 -50.05 -4.49
CA ALA A 406 -23.49 -49.26 -4.45
C ALA A 406 -24.23 -49.34 -3.09
N GLU A 407 -24.22 -50.50 -2.45
CA GLU A 407 -25.02 -50.74 -1.25
C GLU A 407 -24.20 -50.62 0.05
N LEU A 408 -22.98 -51.16 0.08
CA LEU A 408 -22.20 -51.28 1.34
C LEU A 408 -21.25 -50.07 1.55
N VAL A 409 -20.58 -49.63 0.50
CA VAL A 409 -19.58 -48.56 0.61
C VAL A 409 -20.15 -47.24 1.16
N PRO A 410 -21.35 -46.77 0.77
CA PRO A 410 -21.91 -45.54 1.34
C PRO A 410 -22.17 -45.59 2.85
N THR A 411 -22.38 -46.78 3.39
CA THR A 411 -22.71 -46.98 4.83
C THR A 411 -21.47 -47.11 5.73
N MET A 412 -20.28 -47.29 5.15
CA MET A 412 -19.04 -47.51 5.88
C MET A 412 -18.29 -46.19 6.14
N SER A 413 -17.80 -46.03 7.38
CA SER A 413 -16.81 -44.99 7.68
C SER A 413 -15.45 -45.35 7.07
N LEU A 414 -14.53 -44.37 6.90
CA LEU A 414 -13.19 -44.60 6.34
C LEU A 414 -12.41 -45.69 7.14
N PRO A 415 -12.38 -45.69 8.47
CA PRO A 415 -11.75 -46.79 9.24
C PRO A 415 -12.35 -48.17 8.95
N GLN A 416 -13.67 -48.26 8.80
CA GLN A 416 -14.35 -49.52 8.45
C GLN A 416 -14.00 -49.97 7.03
N LEU A 417 -13.91 -49.03 6.10
CA LEU A 417 -13.49 -49.30 4.72
C LEU A 417 -12.05 -49.78 4.64
N ARG A 418 -11.13 -49.20 5.43
CA ARG A 418 -9.74 -49.66 5.57
C ARG A 418 -9.64 -51.08 6.15
N ALA A 419 -10.45 -51.35 7.14
CA ALA A 419 -10.49 -52.71 7.76
C ALA A 419 -11.03 -53.73 6.74
N PHE A 420 -12.10 -53.39 6.04
CA PHE A 420 -12.68 -54.23 4.98
C PHE A 420 -11.67 -54.48 3.84
N ALA A 421 -10.98 -53.44 3.37
CA ALA A 421 -9.93 -53.59 2.32
C ALA A 421 -8.80 -54.54 2.71
N LYS A 422 -8.49 -54.65 4.03
CA LYS A 422 -7.45 -55.56 4.53
C LYS A 422 -7.94 -57.00 4.68
N THR A 423 -9.20 -57.23 4.88
CA THR A 423 -9.74 -58.56 5.22
C THR A 423 -10.57 -59.20 4.08
N ALA A 424 -11.11 -58.39 3.16
CA ALA A 424 -11.90 -58.90 2.06
C ALA A 424 -11.07 -59.73 1.09
N GLN A 425 -11.54 -60.93 0.79
CA GLN A 425 -10.94 -61.78 -0.25
C GLN A 425 -11.53 -61.44 -1.63
N PRO A 426 -10.79 -61.64 -2.71
CA PRO A 426 -11.28 -61.44 -4.08
C PRO A 426 -12.53 -62.28 -4.36
N ILE A 427 -13.60 -61.61 -4.71
CA ILE A 427 -14.90 -62.28 -5.00
C ILE A 427 -14.94 -62.73 -6.45
N VAL A 428 -14.16 -62.11 -7.31
CA VAL A 428 -14.01 -62.47 -8.74
C VAL A 428 -12.61 -63.01 -8.93
N PRO A 429 -12.42 -64.19 -9.53
CA PRO A 429 -11.07 -64.65 -9.87
C PRO A 429 -10.47 -63.66 -10.90
N VAL A 430 -9.53 -62.88 -10.44
CA VAL A 430 -8.75 -62.04 -11.37
C VAL A 430 -7.92 -63.01 -12.16
N GLY A 431 -8.31 -63.30 -13.41
CA GLY A 431 -7.53 -64.11 -14.32
C GLY A 431 -6.14 -63.51 -14.39
N LYS A 432 -5.14 -64.35 -14.14
CA LYS A 432 -3.70 -63.99 -14.18
C LYS A 432 -3.39 -63.35 -15.53
N LYS A 433 -3.46 -62.03 -15.62
CA LYS A 433 -2.65 -61.27 -16.55
C LYS A 433 -1.46 -60.82 -15.72
N HIS A 434 -0.45 -61.67 -15.65
CA HIS A 434 0.89 -61.24 -15.31
C HIS A 434 1.33 -60.25 -16.40
N THR A 435 1.25 -59.00 -16.09
CA THR A 435 2.19 -58.01 -16.57
C THR A 435 2.84 -57.44 -15.30
N GLU A 436 3.89 -58.11 -14.88
CA GLU A 436 4.91 -57.46 -14.05
C GLU A 436 5.36 -56.23 -14.79
N PRO A 437 5.58 -55.09 -14.10
CA PRO A 437 6.32 -53.99 -14.68
C PRO A 437 7.76 -54.53 -14.89
N THR A 438 8.09 -54.88 -16.10
CA THR A 438 9.46 -55.18 -16.49
C THR A 438 10.25 -53.89 -16.30
N THR A 439 11.02 -53.86 -15.23
CA THR A 439 12.18 -52.99 -15.14
C THR A 439 12.98 -53.19 -16.43
N PRO A 440 13.27 -52.19 -17.23
CA PRO A 440 14.11 -52.36 -18.41
C PRO A 440 15.49 -52.74 -17.95
N THR A 441 15.81 -54.01 -18.09
CA THR A 441 17.16 -54.53 -17.93
C THR A 441 17.98 -53.93 -19.06
N VAL A 442 18.93 -53.09 -18.73
CA VAL A 442 19.95 -52.63 -19.67
C VAL A 442 20.79 -53.86 -19.98
N GLY A 443 20.45 -54.56 -21.05
CA GLY A 443 21.23 -55.64 -21.61
C GLY A 443 22.46 -55.08 -22.30
N ALA A 444 23.62 -55.31 -21.74
CA ALA A 444 24.91 -55.04 -22.36
C ALA A 444 25.15 -56.00 -23.53
N THR A 445 24.64 -55.68 -24.70
CA THR A 445 25.12 -56.16 -25.98
C THR A 445 24.73 -55.17 -27.05
N GLY A 446 25.68 -54.36 -27.52
CA GLY A 446 25.81 -53.71 -28.82
C GLY A 446 24.63 -53.18 -29.62
N GLY A 447 23.50 -52.91 -28.96
CA GLY A 447 22.28 -52.43 -29.62
C GLY A 447 21.89 -51.00 -29.13
N ARG A 448 21.33 -50.22 -30.03
CA ARG A 448 20.77 -48.87 -29.74
C ARG A 448 19.73 -48.93 -28.62
N VAL A 449 19.73 -47.92 -27.75
CA VAL A 449 18.72 -47.77 -26.71
C VAL A 449 17.41 -47.34 -27.36
N VAL A 450 16.35 -48.11 -27.17
CA VAL A 450 15.03 -47.88 -27.76
C VAL A 450 13.97 -47.68 -26.67
N GLY A 451 12.95 -46.90 -26.97
CA GLY A 451 11.78 -46.69 -26.09
C GLY A 451 10.92 -47.96 -25.97
N PRO A 452 9.86 -47.88 -25.13
CA PRO A 452 8.93 -49.01 -24.91
C PRO A 452 8.22 -49.51 -26.17
N ASP A 453 8.16 -48.67 -27.20
CA ASP A 453 7.56 -48.93 -28.51
C ASP A 453 8.58 -49.35 -29.58
N GLY A 454 9.86 -49.58 -29.16
CA GLY A 454 10.94 -50.03 -30.05
C GLY A 454 11.55 -48.91 -30.90
N ARG A 455 11.17 -47.67 -30.75
CA ARG A 455 11.69 -46.50 -31.49
C ARG A 455 12.92 -45.90 -30.83
N THR A 456 13.87 -45.43 -31.65
CA THR A 456 15.03 -44.68 -31.15
C THR A 456 14.68 -43.22 -30.84
N TYR A 457 15.58 -42.53 -30.11
CA TYR A 457 15.38 -41.10 -29.76
C TYR A 457 15.09 -40.20 -30.98
N GLU A 458 15.75 -40.45 -32.10
CA GLU A 458 15.61 -39.67 -33.33
C GLU A 458 14.26 -39.87 -34.00
N GLN A 459 13.62 -41.03 -33.81
CA GLN A 459 12.33 -41.39 -34.36
C GLN A 459 11.14 -40.86 -33.56
N LEU A 460 11.40 -40.26 -32.36
CA LEU A 460 10.36 -39.62 -31.52
C LEU A 460 10.11 -38.20 -31.95
N SER A 461 8.84 -37.79 -32.01
CA SER A 461 8.45 -36.42 -32.20
C SER A 461 8.81 -35.56 -30.97
N ASN A 462 8.86 -34.25 -31.12
CA ASN A 462 9.15 -33.33 -30.02
C ASN A 462 8.12 -33.43 -28.85
N ALA A 463 6.88 -33.75 -29.15
CA ALA A 463 5.85 -33.96 -28.13
C ALA A 463 6.09 -35.25 -27.35
N GLU A 464 6.45 -36.35 -28.04
CA GLU A 464 6.78 -37.66 -27.44
C GLU A 464 8.04 -37.58 -26.61
N ARG A 465 9.07 -36.84 -27.04
CA ARG A 465 10.29 -36.59 -26.27
C ARG A 465 10.03 -35.89 -24.96
N LYS A 466 9.17 -34.86 -24.98
CA LYS A 466 8.74 -34.15 -23.77
C LYS A 466 7.93 -35.04 -22.83
N ALA A 467 7.03 -35.86 -23.37
CA ALA A 467 6.29 -36.83 -22.59
C ALA A 467 7.22 -37.86 -21.93
N LEU A 468 8.16 -38.43 -22.70
CA LEU A 468 9.13 -39.39 -22.20
C LEU A 468 10.04 -38.78 -21.13
N GLN A 469 10.47 -37.52 -21.30
CA GLN A 469 11.29 -36.81 -20.31
C GLN A 469 10.56 -36.63 -18.99
N ARG A 470 9.25 -36.38 -19.03
CA ARG A 470 8.41 -36.21 -17.85
C ARG A 470 8.08 -37.54 -17.17
N ASP A 471 7.73 -38.55 -17.96
CA ASP A 471 7.17 -39.81 -17.48
C ASP A 471 8.24 -40.88 -17.18
N ASN A 472 9.42 -40.80 -17.85
CA ASN A 472 10.54 -41.67 -17.60
C ASN A 472 11.89 -40.95 -17.90
N PRO A 473 12.40 -40.12 -16.99
CA PRO A 473 13.58 -39.27 -17.19
C PRO A 473 14.88 -40.09 -17.42
N GLU A 474 15.01 -41.27 -16.79
CA GLU A 474 16.19 -42.09 -16.92
C GLU A 474 16.29 -42.75 -18.33
N LEU A 475 15.17 -43.26 -18.83
CA LEU A 475 15.10 -43.79 -20.18
C LEU A 475 15.31 -42.69 -21.22
N PHE A 476 14.74 -41.53 -21.03
CA PHE A 476 14.93 -40.36 -21.89
C PHE A 476 16.41 -39.98 -21.98
N LYS A 477 17.11 -39.95 -20.84
CA LYS A 477 18.54 -39.64 -20.74
C LYS A 477 19.37 -40.68 -21.48
N ALA A 478 19.11 -41.98 -21.27
CA ALA A 478 19.81 -43.06 -21.93
C ALA A 478 19.65 -43.07 -23.46
N MET A 479 18.41 -42.85 -23.95
CA MET A 479 18.12 -42.75 -25.38
C MET A 479 18.77 -41.53 -26.03
N ARG A 480 18.86 -40.42 -25.32
CA ARG A 480 19.50 -39.19 -25.81
C ARG A 480 21.02 -39.30 -25.87
N GLU A 481 21.62 -39.93 -24.88
CA GLU A 481 23.06 -40.19 -24.83
C GLU A 481 23.48 -41.18 -25.93
N ASP A 482 22.68 -42.23 -26.18
CA ASP A 482 22.85 -43.15 -27.27
C ASP A 482 22.80 -42.46 -28.64
N ALA A 483 21.82 -41.61 -28.87
CA ALA A 483 21.70 -40.82 -30.09
C ALA A 483 22.88 -39.85 -30.30
N GLN A 484 23.45 -39.29 -29.22
CA GLN A 484 24.59 -38.37 -29.27
C GLN A 484 25.94 -39.12 -29.46
N SER A 485 26.01 -40.37 -29.05
CA SER A 485 27.26 -41.19 -29.18
C SER A 485 27.53 -41.68 -30.60
N GLY A 486 26.59 -41.51 -31.52
CA GLY A 486 26.77 -41.82 -32.94
C GLY A 486 26.97 -43.30 -33.28
N ARG A 487 26.56 -44.23 -32.38
CA ARG A 487 26.61 -45.68 -32.60
C ARG A 487 25.34 -46.25 -33.19
#